data_532f95422870a4852deb6a2115cc4fe0
#
_entry.id   532f95422870a4852deb6a2115cc4fe0
#
_cell.length_a   1.000
_cell.length_b   1.000
_cell.length_c   1.000
_cell.angle_alpha   90.00
_cell.angle_beta   90.00
_cell.angle_gamma   90.00
#
_symmetry.space_group_name_H-M   'P 1'
#
loop_
_entity.id
_entity.type
_entity.pdbx_description
1 polymer ?
#
loop_
_entity_poly.entity_id
_entity_poly.type
_entity_poly.pdbx_seq_one_letter_code
_entity_poly.pdbx_strand_id
1 'polypeptide(L)'
;MRKIEREMCNAILAGKDWKLDNTEVININDVSWVYLHGNHIATIYADSVEIFDGGWQSNTTKSRLNAICSTFCVDGEGIFQKNFQWFIHKFVGQHGVTKVYNVEPFVNGYTFA
;
A
#
# COMPACT_ATOMS: atom_id res chain seq x y z
N MET A 1 -5.67 -8.46 -8.92
CA MET A 1 -5.95 -7.06 -8.54
C MET A 1 -7.33 -6.67 -9.05
N ARG A 2 -8.13 -6.05 -8.21
CA ARG A 2 -9.48 -5.59 -8.58
C ARG A 2 -9.38 -4.41 -9.56
N LYS A 3 -10.44 -4.23 -10.38
CA LYS A 3 -10.48 -3.14 -11.36
C LYS A 3 -10.28 -1.76 -10.71
N ILE A 4 -10.98 -1.50 -9.58
CA ILE A 4 -10.84 -0.23 -8.86
C ILE A 4 -9.41 -0.01 -8.38
N GLU A 5 -8.71 -1.06 -7.98
CA GLU A 5 -7.31 -0.98 -7.53
C GLU A 5 -6.36 -0.69 -8.69
N ARG A 6 -6.63 -1.26 -9.84
CA ARG A 6 -5.86 -0.98 -11.06
C ARG A 6 -6.02 0.47 -11.49
N GLU A 7 -7.24 1.00 -11.45
CA GLU A 7 -7.51 2.41 -11.75
C GLU A 7 -6.87 3.34 -10.73
N MET A 8 -6.93 2.98 -9.44
CA MET A 8 -6.26 3.71 -8.36
C MET A 8 -4.75 3.79 -8.61
N CYS A 9 -4.11 2.67 -8.89
CA CYS A 9 -2.66 2.63 -9.15
C CYS A 9 -2.30 3.40 -10.41
N ASN A 10 -3.13 3.35 -11.45
CA ASN A 10 -2.92 4.14 -12.67
C ASN A 10 -2.99 5.64 -12.39
N ALA A 11 -3.91 6.07 -11.54
CA ALA A 11 -4.02 7.48 -11.14
C ALA A 11 -2.76 7.93 -10.39
N ILE A 12 -2.25 7.10 -9.49
CA ILE A 12 -0.99 7.38 -8.76
C ILE A 12 0.17 7.51 -9.76
N LEU A 13 0.32 6.56 -10.67
CA LEU A 13 1.39 6.57 -11.68
C LEU A 13 1.32 7.80 -12.58
N ALA A 14 0.10 8.23 -12.93
CA ALA A 14 -0.11 9.39 -13.80
C ALA A 14 -0.06 10.73 -13.05
N GLY A 15 0.01 10.72 -11.73
CA GLY A 15 -0.03 11.93 -10.91
C GLY A 15 -1.36 12.68 -11.04
N LYS A 16 -2.46 11.95 -11.21
CA LYS A 16 -3.79 12.52 -11.39
C LYS A 16 -4.68 12.28 -10.18
N ASP A 17 -5.44 13.30 -9.81
CA ASP A 17 -6.52 13.14 -8.83
C ASP A 17 -7.59 12.24 -9.42
N TRP A 18 -8.11 11.35 -8.58
CA TRP A 18 -9.08 10.35 -9.03
C TRP A 18 -9.93 9.91 -7.85
N LYS A 19 -11.19 9.62 -8.14
CA LYS A 19 -12.11 9.09 -7.14
C LYS A 19 -13.12 8.17 -7.81
N LEU A 20 -13.31 7.01 -7.23
CA LEU A 20 -14.33 6.07 -7.67
C LEU A 20 -14.85 5.33 -6.43
N ASP A 21 -16.19 5.37 -6.24
CA ASP A 21 -16.86 4.70 -5.14
C ASP A 21 -16.23 5.12 -3.78
N ASN A 22 -15.60 4.19 -3.06
CA ASN A 22 -15.06 4.43 -1.73
C ASN A 22 -13.58 4.80 -1.72
N THR A 23 -12.94 4.91 -2.89
CA THR A 23 -11.48 5.08 -2.99
C THR A 23 -11.13 6.38 -3.70
N GLU A 24 -10.15 7.11 -3.16
CA GLU A 24 -9.75 8.41 -3.69
C GLU A 24 -8.23 8.56 -3.68
N VAL A 25 -7.69 9.21 -4.72
CA VAL A 25 -6.28 9.59 -4.82
C VAL A 25 -6.21 11.10 -5.00
N ILE A 26 -5.43 11.76 -4.15
CA ILE A 26 -5.17 13.20 -4.24
C ILE A 26 -3.66 13.39 -4.38
N ASN A 27 -3.25 14.19 -5.37
CA ASN A 27 -1.84 14.45 -5.63
C ASN A 27 -1.50 15.89 -5.23
N ILE A 28 -0.45 16.04 -4.41
CA ILE A 28 0.04 17.34 -3.95
C ILE A 28 1.57 17.29 -4.04
N ASN A 29 2.18 18.18 -4.85
CA ASN A 29 3.63 18.29 -4.98
C ASN A 29 4.31 16.94 -5.27
N ASP A 30 3.77 16.21 -6.26
CA ASP A 30 4.29 14.90 -6.70
C ASP A 30 4.20 13.79 -5.64
N VAL A 31 3.41 13.99 -4.60
CA VAL A 31 3.10 12.99 -3.57
C VAL A 31 1.64 12.60 -3.73
N SER A 32 1.37 11.29 -3.74
CA SER A 32 0.00 10.78 -3.85
C SER A 32 -0.52 10.35 -2.48
N TRP A 33 -1.68 10.86 -2.12
CA TRP A 33 -2.39 10.54 -0.89
C TRP A 33 -3.59 9.67 -1.23
N VAL A 34 -3.72 8.52 -0.58
CA VAL A 34 -4.79 7.56 -0.87
C VAL A 34 -5.75 7.46 0.30
N TYR A 35 -7.04 7.53 0.00
CA TYR A 35 -8.12 7.48 1.00
C TYR A 35 -9.10 6.36 0.68
N LEU A 36 -9.57 5.69 1.72
CA LEU A 36 -10.64 4.70 1.65
C LEU A 36 -11.74 5.13 2.62
N HIS A 37 -12.97 5.32 2.11
CA HIS A 37 -14.08 5.89 2.89
C HIS A 37 -13.69 7.21 3.59
N GLY A 38 -12.90 8.03 2.93
CA GLY A 38 -12.42 9.29 3.48
C GLY A 38 -11.29 9.17 4.50
N ASN A 39 -10.82 7.97 4.82
CA ASN A 39 -9.73 7.74 5.77
C ASN A 39 -8.41 7.53 5.02
N HIS A 40 -7.38 8.25 5.44
CA HIS A 40 -6.05 8.13 4.84
C HIS A 40 -5.47 6.74 5.11
N ILE A 41 -5.08 6.03 4.04
CA ILE A 41 -4.50 4.69 4.17
C ILE A 41 -3.10 4.58 3.59
N ALA A 42 -2.68 5.49 2.71
CA ALA A 42 -1.33 5.43 2.15
C ALA A 42 -0.87 6.79 1.64
N THR A 43 0.44 6.99 1.67
CA THR A 43 1.11 8.11 1.00
C THR A 43 2.24 7.55 0.16
N ILE A 44 2.24 7.86 -1.13
CA ILE A 44 3.25 7.37 -2.08
C ILE A 44 4.17 8.53 -2.43
N TYR A 45 5.42 8.41 -1.98
CA TYR A 45 6.51 9.32 -2.29
C TYR A 45 7.31 8.78 -3.48
N ALA A 46 8.26 9.56 -3.98
CA ALA A 46 9.10 9.15 -5.10
C ALA A 46 9.90 7.86 -4.82
N ASP A 47 10.30 7.65 -3.57
CA ASP A 47 11.21 6.57 -3.18
C ASP A 47 10.68 5.71 -2.03
N SER A 48 9.45 5.93 -1.59
CA SER A 48 8.90 5.19 -0.45
C SER A 48 7.38 5.19 -0.46
N VAL A 49 6.81 4.25 0.27
CA VAL A 49 5.36 4.12 0.49
C VAL A 49 5.10 4.00 1.98
N GLU A 50 4.28 4.91 2.50
CA GLU A 50 3.86 4.91 3.89
C GLU A 50 2.41 4.43 3.97
N ILE A 51 2.12 3.54 4.91
CA ILE A 51 0.80 2.89 4.99
C ILE A 51 0.16 3.01 6.37
N PHE A 52 -1.18 3.04 6.35
CA PHE A 52 -2.03 3.17 7.53
C PHE A 52 -3.25 2.26 7.38
N ASP A 53 -3.88 1.87 8.49
CA ASP A 53 -5.11 1.07 8.43
C ASP A 53 -6.38 1.93 8.27
N GLY A 54 -6.26 3.24 8.38
CA GLY A 54 -7.40 4.15 8.29
C GLY A 54 -8.33 4.07 9.50
N GLY A 55 -7.89 3.45 10.58
CA GLY A 55 -8.69 3.24 11.79
C GLY A 55 -9.50 1.94 11.78
N TRP A 56 -9.42 1.15 10.71
CA TRP A 56 -10.18 -0.08 10.57
C TRP A 56 -9.42 -1.11 9.72
N GLN A 57 -9.01 -2.22 10.33
CA GLN A 57 -8.26 -3.29 9.66
C GLN A 57 -9.21 -4.22 8.90
N SER A 58 -9.78 -3.73 7.79
CA SER A 58 -10.70 -4.50 6.96
C SER A 58 -9.98 -5.22 5.83
N ASN A 59 -10.67 -6.22 5.25
CA ASN A 59 -10.16 -6.90 4.04
C ASN A 59 -10.04 -5.94 2.86
N THR A 60 -10.94 -4.96 2.75
CA THR A 60 -10.88 -3.96 1.70
C THR A 60 -9.66 -3.08 1.84
N THR A 61 -9.36 -2.59 3.06
CA THR A 61 -8.15 -1.81 3.31
C THR A 61 -6.90 -2.61 2.95
N LYS A 62 -6.82 -3.85 3.42
CA LYS A 62 -5.70 -4.73 3.13
C LYS A 62 -5.53 -4.96 1.62
N SER A 63 -6.62 -5.17 0.91
CA SER A 63 -6.59 -5.34 -0.55
C SER A 63 -6.05 -4.10 -1.27
N ARG A 64 -6.51 -2.91 -0.88
CA ARG A 64 -6.00 -1.65 -1.45
C ARG A 64 -4.51 -1.48 -1.18
N LEU A 65 -4.07 -1.72 0.05
CA LEU A 65 -2.66 -1.59 0.43
C LEU A 65 -1.78 -2.59 -0.32
N ASN A 66 -2.24 -3.82 -0.49
CA ASN A 66 -1.49 -4.83 -1.24
C ASN A 66 -1.41 -4.50 -2.73
N ALA A 67 -2.44 -3.89 -3.30
CA ALA A 67 -2.39 -3.40 -4.67
C ALA A 67 -1.32 -2.30 -4.83
N ILE A 68 -1.25 -1.38 -3.88
CA ILE A 68 -0.22 -0.33 -3.85
C ILE A 68 1.16 -0.95 -3.73
N CYS A 69 1.35 -1.88 -2.79
CA CYS A 69 2.65 -2.53 -2.60
C CYS A 69 3.08 -3.33 -3.82
N SER A 70 2.16 -4.02 -4.49
CA SER A 70 2.51 -4.80 -5.67
C SER A 70 2.91 -3.91 -6.85
N THR A 71 2.49 -2.66 -6.86
CA THR A 71 2.80 -1.69 -7.93
C THR A 71 4.05 -0.87 -7.62
N PHE A 72 4.25 -0.46 -6.37
CA PHE A 72 5.25 0.55 -6.00
C PHE A 72 6.35 0.05 -5.08
N CYS A 73 6.19 -1.11 -4.45
CA CYS A 73 7.19 -1.67 -3.55
C CYS A 73 7.98 -2.80 -4.23
N VAL A 74 8.94 -3.35 -3.52
CA VAL A 74 9.69 -4.51 -4.01
C VAL A 74 8.73 -5.69 -4.12
N ASP A 75 8.88 -6.49 -5.16
CA ASP A 75 8.06 -7.67 -5.39
C ASP A 75 8.04 -8.57 -4.15
N GLY A 76 6.85 -8.93 -3.70
CA GLY A 76 6.63 -9.73 -2.50
C GLY A 76 6.40 -8.91 -1.23
N GLU A 77 6.67 -7.60 -1.23
CA GLU A 77 6.33 -6.75 -0.08
C GLU A 77 4.83 -6.51 -0.01
N GLY A 78 4.32 -6.44 1.20
CA GLY A 78 2.89 -6.21 1.43
C GLY A 78 2.46 -6.50 2.85
N ILE A 79 1.17 -6.70 3.02
CA ILE A 79 0.52 -6.94 4.30
C ILE A 79 -0.20 -8.28 4.24
N PHE A 80 -0.13 -9.04 5.32
CA PHE A 80 -0.92 -10.25 5.46
C PHE A 80 -1.52 -10.33 6.87
N GLN A 81 -2.51 -11.20 7.03
CA GLN A 81 -3.19 -11.39 8.30
C GLN A 81 -2.98 -12.82 8.79
N LYS A 82 -2.67 -12.95 10.07
CA LYS A 82 -2.55 -14.24 10.74
C LYS A 82 -3.06 -14.11 12.16
N ASN A 83 -3.94 -15.01 12.59
CA ASN A 83 -4.54 -14.99 13.93
C ASN A 83 -5.17 -13.62 14.26
N PHE A 84 -5.93 -13.07 13.29
CA PHE A 84 -6.63 -11.78 13.41
C PHE A 84 -5.71 -10.58 13.60
N GLN A 85 -4.42 -10.71 13.30
CA GLN A 85 -3.43 -9.65 13.43
C GLN A 85 -2.77 -9.39 12.08
N TRP A 86 -2.55 -8.10 11.76
CA TRP A 86 -1.85 -7.69 10.54
C TRP A 86 -0.34 -7.70 10.74
N PHE A 87 0.35 -8.16 9.71
CA PHE A 87 1.82 -8.21 9.65
C PHE A 87 2.30 -7.62 8.34
N ILE A 88 3.54 -7.11 8.38
CA ILE A 88 4.27 -6.61 7.23
C ILE A 88 5.20 -7.71 6.71
N HIS A 89 5.21 -7.90 5.40
CA HIS A 89 6.18 -8.75 4.70
C HIS A 89 7.18 -7.82 4.03
N LYS A 90 8.39 -7.72 4.57
CA LYS A 90 9.40 -6.74 4.16
C LYS A 90 10.59 -7.40 3.51
N PHE A 91 10.93 -6.98 2.28
CA PHE A 91 12.13 -7.42 1.59
C PHE A 91 13.38 -6.88 2.30
N VAL A 92 14.33 -7.76 2.62
CA VAL A 92 15.55 -7.37 3.32
C VAL A 92 16.83 -7.75 2.57
N GLY A 93 16.73 -8.51 1.50
CA GLY A 93 17.90 -8.87 0.71
C GLY A 93 17.66 -10.06 -0.19
N GLN A 94 18.72 -10.42 -0.90
CA GLN A 94 18.68 -11.54 -1.83
C GLN A 94 19.90 -12.43 -1.60
N HIS A 95 19.66 -13.74 -1.57
CA HIS A 95 20.71 -14.74 -1.44
C HIS A 95 20.67 -15.61 -2.69
N GLY A 96 21.59 -15.38 -3.61
CA GLY A 96 21.54 -16.00 -4.93
C GLY A 96 20.29 -15.53 -5.67
N VAL A 97 19.43 -16.48 -6.07
CA VAL A 97 18.15 -16.18 -6.72
C VAL A 97 16.99 -16.10 -5.72
N THR A 98 17.25 -16.35 -4.44
CA THR A 98 16.23 -16.39 -3.40
C THR A 98 16.10 -15.02 -2.73
N LYS A 99 14.91 -14.42 -2.77
CA LYS A 99 14.59 -13.20 -2.04
C LYS A 99 14.30 -13.54 -0.59
N VAL A 100 14.82 -12.73 0.31
CA VAL A 100 14.66 -12.92 1.75
C VAL A 100 13.79 -11.80 2.31
N TYR A 101 12.83 -12.17 3.16
CA TYR A 101 11.85 -11.25 3.74
C TYR A 101 11.84 -11.38 5.26
N ASN A 102 11.59 -10.26 5.93
CA ASN A 102 11.25 -10.24 7.35
C ASN A 102 9.74 -10.11 7.51
N VAL A 103 9.24 -10.65 8.61
CA VAL A 103 7.86 -10.46 9.06
C VAL A 103 7.89 -9.58 10.29
N GLU A 104 7.14 -8.48 10.24
CA GLU A 104 7.08 -7.50 11.33
C GLU A 104 5.61 -7.21 11.64
N PRO A 105 5.27 -6.88 12.90
CA PRO A 105 3.91 -6.44 13.21
C PRO A 105 3.58 -5.16 12.44
N PHE A 106 2.35 -5.06 11.95
CA PHE A 106 1.88 -3.84 11.31
C PHE A 106 1.80 -2.71 12.34
N VAL A 107 2.26 -1.52 11.95
CA VAL A 107 2.05 -0.28 12.69
C VAL A 107 1.61 0.81 11.72
N ASN A 108 0.74 1.72 12.16
CA ASN A 108 0.36 2.87 11.34
C ASN A 108 1.58 3.75 11.07
N GLY A 109 1.74 4.16 9.83
CA GLY A 109 2.90 4.93 9.39
C GLY A 109 4.10 4.06 9.01
N TYR A 110 3.91 2.74 8.89
CA TYR A 110 4.99 1.87 8.41
C TYR A 110 5.39 2.30 7.00
N THR A 111 6.70 2.38 6.75
CA THR A 111 7.24 2.86 5.48
C THR A 111 8.06 1.78 4.80
N PHE A 112 7.69 1.47 3.56
CA PHE A 112 8.51 0.68 2.64
C PHE A 112 9.42 1.65 1.90
N ALA A 113 10.71 1.49 2.06
CA ALA A 113 11.71 2.38 1.44
C ALA A 113 12.65 1.63 0.51
#